data_e323f336a32ef7eca9e7d4712fca71f0
#
_entry.id   e323f336a32ef7eca9e7d4712fca71f0
#
_cell.length_a   1.000
_cell.length_b   1.000
_cell.length_c   1.000
_cell.angle_alpha   90.00
_cell.angle_beta   90.00
_cell.angle_gamma   90.00
#
_symmetry.space_group_name_H-M   'P 1'
#
loop_
_entity.id
_entity.type
_entity.pdbx_description
1 polymer ?
#
loop_
_entity_poly.entity_id
_entity_poly.type
_entity_poly.pdbx_seq_one_letter_code
_entity_poly.pdbx_strand_id
1 'polypeptide(L)'
;MRPSILAAAVILALGLGFSNALAQAPDGAALYRQNCRTCHGLKGTPPRSMVSVYPTLKTMGDSAFLRTRSVDSIAAVLRHGAGRDMKSFANRLSSEEITAVARFVKSLASDSTRAP
;
A
#
# COMPACT_ATOMS: atom_id res chain seq x y z
N MET A 1 25.16 62.53 -37.12
CA MET A 1 24.17 61.45 -37.31
C MET A 1 24.65 60.25 -36.56
N ARG A 2 23.97 59.86 -35.51
CA ARG A 2 24.34 58.74 -34.67
C ARG A 2 23.21 57.68 -34.77
N PRO A 3 23.48 56.48 -35.20
CA PRO A 3 22.52 55.38 -35.04
C PRO A 3 22.64 54.82 -33.64
N SER A 4 21.54 54.91 -32.87
CA SER A 4 21.40 54.30 -31.56
C SER A 4 21.25 52.81 -31.74
N ILE A 5 22.20 52.06 -31.22
CA ILE A 5 22.15 50.60 -31.14
C ILE A 5 21.32 50.24 -29.91
N LEU A 6 20.07 49.89 -30.11
CA LEU A 6 19.25 49.30 -29.08
C LEU A 6 19.63 47.79 -28.98
N ALA A 7 20.43 47.50 -27.97
CA ALA A 7 20.72 46.13 -27.58
C ALA A 7 19.47 45.51 -26.93
N ALA A 8 18.78 44.70 -27.70
CA ALA A 8 17.72 43.85 -27.16
C ALA A 8 18.33 42.69 -26.38
N ALA A 9 18.35 42.82 -25.05
CA ALA A 9 18.70 41.71 -24.17
C ALA A 9 17.55 40.69 -24.16
N VAL A 10 17.69 39.62 -24.91
CA VAL A 10 16.81 38.47 -24.85
C VAL A 10 17.19 37.70 -23.57
N ILE A 11 16.44 37.91 -22.52
CA ILE A 11 16.51 37.08 -21.29
C ILE A 11 15.80 35.76 -21.61
N LEU A 12 16.60 34.78 -21.98
CA LEU A 12 16.15 33.40 -22.10
C LEU A 12 15.94 32.86 -20.66
N ALA A 13 14.72 33.04 -20.13
CA ALA A 13 14.31 32.40 -18.89
C ALA A 13 14.19 30.93 -19.12
N LEU A 14 15.27 30.17 -18.91
CA LEU A 14 15.23 28.72 -18.74
C LEU A 14 14.44 28.47 -17.45
N GLY A 15 13.11 28.33 -17.61
CA GLY A 15 12.25 27.80 -16.58
C GLY A 15 12.63 26.35 -16.30
N LEU A 16 13.53 26.15 -15.34
CA LEU A 16 13.73 24.86 -14.70
C LEU A 16 12.41 24.54 -13.98
N GLY A 17 11.50 23.91 -14.72
CA GLY A 17 10.32 23.30 -14.15
C GLY A 17 10.78 22.21 -13.20
N PHE A 18 10.93 22.55 -11.91
CA PHE A 18 10.95 21.57 -10.86
C PHE A 18 9.56 20.95 -10.83
N SER A 19 9.37 19.89 -11.63
CA SER A 19 8.27 18.97 -11.43
C SER A 19 8.50 18.36 -10.05
N ASN A 20 7.88 18.95 -9.02
CA ASN A 20 7.64 18.27 -7.77
C ASN A 20 6.71 17.11 -8.10
N ALA A 21 7.29 16.00 -8.55
CA ALA A 21 6.64 14.73 -8.45
C ALA A 21 6.54 14.46 -6.95
N LEU A 22 5.46 14.95 -6.34
CA LEU A 22 5.05 14.49 -5.02
C LEU A 22 4.93 12.98 -5.15
N ALA A 23 5.87 12.26 -4.56
CA ALA A 23 5.83 10.81 -4.51
C ALA A 23 4.47 10.44 -3.91
N GLN A 24 3.57 9.90 -4.73
CA GLN A 24 2.25 9.50 -4.27
C GLN A 24 2.44 8.40 -3.22
N ALA A 25 1.70 8.50 -2.11
CA ALA A 25 1.68 7.46 -1.09
C ALA A 25 1.27 6.13 -1.75
N PRO A 26 1.90 5.00 -1.37
CA PRO A 26 1.57 3.70 -1.93
C PRO A 26 0.08 3.37 -1.75
N ASP A 27 -0.54 2.82 -2.80
CA ASP A 27 -1.93 2.32 -2.74
C ASP A 27 -1.95 0.94 -2.07
N GLY A 28 -2.24 0.91 -0.78
CA GLY A 28 -2.32 -0.31 0.01
C GLY A 28 -3.37 -1.31 -0.50
N ALA A 29 -4.48 -0.82 -1.04
CA ALA A 29 -5.52 -1.68 -1.61
C ALA A 29 -5.06 -2.36 -2.90
N ALA A 30 -4.35 -1.62 -3.78
CA ALA A 30 -3.78 -2.19 -5.00
C ALA A 30 -2.70 -3.23 -4.67
N LEU A 31 -1.81 -2.91 -3.74
CA LEU A 31 -0.75 -3.83 -3.28
C LEU A 31 -1.34 -5.09 -2.64
N TYR A 32 -2.40 -4.96 -1.84
CA TYR A 32 -3.11 -6.10 -1.26
C TYR A 32 -3.72 -6.99 -2.34
N ARG A 33 -4.39 -6.41 -3.34
CA ARG A 33 -4.95 -7.17 -4.46
C ARG A 33 -3.89 -7.95 -5.24
N GLN A 34 -2.72 -7.39 -5.41
CA GLN A 34 -1.62 -8.03 -6.15
C GLN A 34 -0.95 -9.15 -5.37
N ASN A 35 -0.78 -9.01 -4.06
CA ASN A 35 0.10 -9.85 -3.26
C ASN A 35 -0.62 -10.75 -2.25
N CYS A 36 -1.84 -10.43 -1.84
CA CYS A 36 -2.49 -11.03 -0.66
C CYS A 36 -3.80 -11.75 -0.98
N ARG A 37 -4.58 -11.23 -1.96
CA ARG A 37 -5.95 -11.69 -2.23
C ARG A 37 -6.08 -13.18 -2.56
N THR A 38 -5.07 -13.76 -3.17
CA THR A 38 -5.11 -15.18 -3.59
C THR A 38 -5.34 -16.11 -2.39
N CYS A 39 -4.64 -15.84 -1.29
CA CYS A 39 -4.81 -16.61 -0.06
C CYS A 39 -5.86 -16.01 0.87
N HIS A 40 -5.88 -14.68 1.02
CA HIS A 40 -6.69 -13.99 2.02
C HIS A 40 -8.05 -13.50 1.52
N GLY A 41 -8.35 -13.61 0.20
CA GLY A 41 -9.56 -13.09 -0.41
C GLY A 41 -9.56 -11.57 -0.57
N LEU A 42 -10.47 -11.03 -1.38
CA LEU A 42 -10.52 -9.59 -1.67
C LEU A 42 -10.86 -8.73 -0.46
N LYS A 43 -11.69 -9.26 0.44
CA LYS A 43 -12.16 -8.57 1.66
C LYS A 43 -11.61 -9.22 2.94
N GLY A 44 -10.50 -9.95 2.84
CA GLY A 44 -9.91 -10.63 3.99
C GLY A 44 -10.59 -11.94 4.40
N THR A 45 -11.54 -12.43 3.62
CA THR A 45 -12.16 -13.76 3.83
C THR A 45 -11.54 -14.74 2.86
N PRO A 46 -10.76 -15.73 3.34
CA PRO A 46 -10.10 -16.68 2.49
C PRO A 46 -11.09 -17.53 1.68
N PRO A 47 -10.76 -17.85 0.42
CA PRO A 47 -11.53 -18.81 -0.35
C PRO A 47 -11.50 -20.21 0.33
N ARG A 48 -12.57 -20.99 0.18
CA ARG A 48 -12.65 -22.35 0.76
C ARG A 48 -11.49 -23.24 0.32
N SER A 49 -11.05 -23.12 -0.93
CA SER A 49 -9.90 -23.85 -1.46
C SER A 49 -8.62 -23.55 -0.69
N MET A 50 -8.43 -22.29 -0.27
CA MET A 50 -7.25 -21.91 0.53
C MET A 50 -7.37 -22.41 1.97
N VAL A 51 -8.54 -22.36 2.58
CA VAL A 51 -8.76 -22.89 3.94
C VAL A 51 -8.54 -24.40 3.99
N SER A 52 -8.88 -25.13 2.93
CA SER A 52 -8.62 -26.58 2.83
C SER A 52 -7.13 -26.92 2.81
N VAL A 53 -6.31 -26.06 2.18
CA VAL A 53 -4.85 -26.24 2.10
C VAL A 53 -4.15 -25.68 3.35
N TYR A 54 -4.67 -24.57 3.88
CA TYR A 54 -4.09 -23.83 5.01
C TYR A 54 -5.14 -23.68 6.14
N PRO A 55 -5.39 -24.72 6.94
CA PRO A 55 -6.46 -24.71 7.95
C PRO A 55 -6.29 -23.63 9.04
N THR A 56 -5.06 -23.13 9.22
CA THR A 56 -4.75 -22.06 10.18
C THR A 56 -4.92 -20.66 9.62
N LEU A 57 -5.29 -20.54 8.34
CA LEU A 57 -5.48 -19.25 7.67
C LEU A 57 -6.63 -18.47 8.31
N LYS A 58 -6.32 -17.28 8.84
CA LYS A 58 -7.29 -16.45 9.57
C LYS A 58 -8.15 -15.63 8.62
N THR A 59 -9.41 -15.48 8.97
CA THR A 59 -10.31 -14.52 8.33
C THR A 59 -10.02 -13.12 8.86
N MET A 60 -9.37 -12.30 8.05
CA MET A 60 -9.04 -10.93 8.40
C MET A 60 -10.24 -9.98 8.23
N GLY A 61 -11.27 -10.38 7.49
CA GLY A 61 -12.54 -9.65 7.41
C GLY A 61 -13.34 -9.70 8.72
N ASP A 62 -12.98 -10.57 9.66
CA ASP A 62 -13.58 -10.57 10.99
C ASP A 62 -13.07 -9.37 11.81
N SER A 63 -14.00 -8.49 12.15
CA SER A 63 -13.70 -7.30 12.95
C SER A 63 -13.13 -7.63 14.32
N ALA A 64 -13.52 -8.75 14.95
CA ALA A 64 -12.99 -9.18 16.24
C ALA A 64 -11.49 -9.48 16.16
N PHE A 65 -11.05 -10.14 15.09
CA PHE A 65 -9.64 -10.45 14.87
C PHE A 65 -8.80 -9.18 14.67
N LEU A 66 -9.30 -8.20 13.88
CA LEU A 66 -8.54 -6.99 13.55
C LEU A 66 -8.63 -5.88 14.60
N ARG A 67 -9.69 -5.84 15.44
CA ARG A 67 -9.85 -4.78 16.44
C ARG A 67 -8.67 -4.70 17.41
N THR A 68 -8.16 -5.83 17.84
CA THR A 68 -7.04 -5.92 18.80
C THR A 68 -5.66 -5.73 18.20
N ARG A 69 -5.57 -5.57 16.87
CA ARG A 69 -4.31 -5.43 16.15
C ARG A 69 -4.07 -4.00 15.69
N SER A 70 -2.90 -3.46 16.01
CA SER A 70 -2.45 -2.18 15.49
C SER A 70 -1.93 -2.33 14.04
N VAL A 71 -1.87 -1.21 13.32
CA VAL A 71 -1.22 -1.16 12.00
C VAL A 71 0.23 -1.66 12.10
N ASP A 72 0.95 -1.28 13.15
CA ASP A 72 2.35 -1.69 13.35
C ASP A 72 2.48 -3.20 13.59
N SER A 73 1.57 -3.81 14.35
CA SER A 73 1.57 -5.26 14.54
C SER A 73 1.28 -6.02 13.25
N ILE A 74 0.38 -5.52 12.41
CA ILE A 74 0.11 -6.08 11.07
C ILE A 74 1.33 -5.91 10.18
N ALA A 75 1.95 -4.73 10.16
CA ALA A 75 3.16 -4.46 9.39
C ALA A 75 4.33 -5.37 9.84
N ALA A 76 4.46 -5.64 11.13
CA ALA A 76 5.46 -6.57 11.64
C ALA A 76 5.26 -7.99 11.09
N VAL A 77 4.01 -8.48 11.03
CA VAL A 77 3.70 -9.77 10.39
C VAL A 77 4.09 -9.77 8.91
N LEU A 78 3.83 -8.70 8.19
CA LEU A 78 4.23 -8.59 6.77
C LEU A 78 5.75 -8.60 6.59
N ARG A 79 6.50 -7.95 7.49
CA ARG A 79 7.97 -7.94 7.44
C ARG A 79 8.59 -9.29 7.76
N HIS A 80 8.05 -9.99 8.72
CA HIS A 80 8.66 -11.22 9.25
C HIS A 80 8.02 -12.51 8.71
N GLY A 81 6.81 -12.42 8.15
CA GLY A 81 6.00 -13.57 7.81
C GLY A 81 5.29 -14.15 9.03
N ALA A 82 4.53 -15.22 8.82
CA ALA A 82 3.81 -15.96 9.86
C ALA A 82 3.85 -17.46 9.57
N GLY A 83 4.44 -18.21 10.47
CA GLY A 83 4.59 -19.65 10.31
C GLY A 83 5.41 -20.04 9.08
N ARG A 84 5.08 -21.20 8.49
CA ARG A 84 5.77 -21.71 7.30
C ARG A 84 5.21 -21.17 5.99
N ASP A 85 3.95 -20.81 5.96
CA ASP A 85 3.18 -20.61 4.74
C ASP A 85 3.10 -19.14 4.34
N MET A 86 2.98 -18.22 5.27
CA MET A 86 3.04 -16.79 5.01
C MET A 86 4.47 -16.29 5.08
N LYS A 87 5.09 -16.10 3.92
CA LYS A 87 6.47 -15.63 3.82
C LYS A 87 6.59 -14.14 4.12
N SER A 88 7.80 -13.72 4.50
CA SER A 88 8.17 -12.31 4.64
C SER A 88 8.01 -11.57 3.31
N PHE A 89 7.51 -10.33 3.39
CA PHE A 89 7.43 -9.40 2.26
C PHE A 89 8.55 -8.34 2.26
N ALA A 90 9.46 -8.38 3.24
CA ALA A 90 10.53 -7.37 3.38
C ALA A 90 11.45 -7.25 2.15
N ASN A 91 11.59 -8.31 1.35
CA ASN A 91 12.38 -8.30 0.13
C ASN A 91 11.55 -7.98 -1.14
N ARG A 92 10.25 -7.77 -1.01
CA ARG A 92 9.30 -7.57 -2.13
C ARG A 92 8.60 -6.23 -2.10
N LEU A 93 8.41 -5.68 -0.91
CA LEU A 93 7.72 -4.43 -0.67
C LEU A 93 8.62 -3.51 0.18
N SER A 94 8.58 -2.22 -0.12
CA SER A 94 9.24 -1.21 0.72
C SER A 94 8.55 -1.09 2.09
N SER A 95 9.19 -0.41 3.03
CA SER A 95 8.61 -0.15 4.35
C SER A 95 7.32 0.66 4.26
N GLU A 96 7.26 1.60 3.34
CA GLU A 96 6.09 2.44 3.07
C GLU A 96 4.94 1.61 2.46
N GLU A 97 5.25 0.73 1.51
CA GLU A 97 4.29 -0.19 0.91
C GLU A 97 3.74 -1.18 1.92
N ILE A 98 4.59 -1.76 2.78
CA ILE A 98 4.16 -2.63 3.89
C ILE A 98 3.22 -1.88 4.82
N THR A 99 3.54 -0.64 5.19
CA THR A 99 2.67 0.17 6.04
C THR A 99 1.34 0.49 5.36
N ALA A 100 1.35 0.78 4.05
CA ALA A 100 0.13 1.01 3.28
C ALA A 100 -0.77 -0.23 3.23
N VAL A 101 -0.20 -1.40 2.99
CA VAL A 101 -0.95 -2.68 3.04
C VAL A 101 -1.50 -2.93 4.44
N ALA A 102 -0.72 -2.71 5.50
CA ALA A 102 -1.16 -2.90 6.87
C ALA A 102 -2.34 -1.99 7.24
N ARG A 103 -2.34 -0.73 6.78
CA ARG A 103 -3.48 0.20 6.95
C ARG A 103 -4.71 -0.29 6.20
N PHE A 104 -4.55 -0.76 4.96
CA PHE A 104 -5.65 -1.34 4.20
C PHE A 104 -6.25 -2.55 4.90
N VAL A 105 -5.42 -3.50 5.36
CA VAL A 105 -5.88 -4.67 6.13
C VAL A 105 -6.63 -4.23 7.38
N LYS A 106 -6.13 -3.24 8.11
CA LYS A 106 -6.83 -2.70 9.30
C LYS A 106 -8.20 -2.12 8.94
N SER A 107 -8.36 -1.51 7.77
CA SER A 107 -9.63 -0.93 7.32
C SER A 107 -10.70 -1.99 7.01
N LEU A 108 -10.31 -3.23 6.71
CA LEU A 108 -11.25 -4.33 6.45
C LEU A 108 -12.15 -4.60 7.65
N ALA A 109 -11.69 -4.33 8.88
CA ALA A 109 -12.50 -4.44 10.09
C ALA A 109 -13.66 -3.43 10.12
N SER A 110 -13.50 -2.26 9.52
CA SER A 110 -14.51 -1.20 9.49
C SER A 110 -15.61 -1.49 8.47
N ASP A 111 -15.27 -2.15 7.37
CA ASP A 111 -16.22 -2.47 6.31
C ASP A 111 -17.17 -3.60 6.72
N SER A 112 -16.74 -4.53 7.58
CA SER A 112 -17.60 -5.61 8.07
C SER A 112 -18.69 -5.14 9.04
N THR A 113 -18.58 -3.93 9.58
CA THR A 113 -19.64 -3.32 10.42
C THR A 113 -20.66 -2.49 9.63
N ARG A 114 -20.44 -2.31 8.32
CA ARG A 114 -21.29 -1.51 7.43
C ARG A 114 -22.15 -2.36 6.50
N ALA A 115 -22.28 -3.66 6.74
CA ALA A 115 -23.24 -4.50 6.03
C ALA A 115 -24.66 -4.06 6.40
N PRO A 116 -25.59 -3.95 5.44
CA PRO A 116 -26.96 -3.49 5.67
C PRO A 116 -27.75 -4.42 6.54
#